data_3a67b0d96087996cedda5f708432981c
#
_entry.id   3a67b0d96087996cedda5f708432981c
#
_cell.length_a   1.000
_cell.length_b   1.000
_cell.length_c   1.000
_cell.angle_alpha   90.00
_cell.angle_beta   90.00
_cell.angle_gamma   90.00
#
_symmetry.space_group_name_H-M   'P 1'
#
loop_
_entity.id
_entity.type
_entity.pdbx_description
1 polymer ?
#
loop_
_entity_poly.entity_id
_entity_poly.type
_entity_poly.pdbx_seq_one_letter_code
_entity_poly.pdbx_strand_id
1 'polypeptide(L)'
;MEKYDVAIIGGGSAGLAALKQLSRLGKQAILIEAGSKIGSKNLSGGILYSKKSKNGEITNVEQLYENFLEDAPIERKITKYILHSTSKDKIYSMDLTAAHDYQSNFGYSVLLNKLNSWFAIQAEEAAAKFGGGIIPGVHVKSIIRNENGTLIIQTDELDDFEVKAIIAADGVNSEVAEMVGARKKFTPQQLYQGVKVIVKLPEEIIDERFGISTDEGAAHLYAGDITLNHIGGGFLYTNRDTLSVGAVYHFDSLLTNPIEPYTLIDALLKNPMVSEFIKDEVPIKPKIDKNLTQEEKLRIRFGVAKLIKNWYEIREANFSPSGRKRLIESGKYKDAEDIKSTLSSIQEKMSEKFGVTFGTDYLEDEYGAKLVPDGKRCRMKKPFFKNILFIGDAAGRGVFVGPRIEGINVGIDDGVKAANAVARALDKNDFSENSLGQYYSKSVEESQFTTDMTKIDKDYLKIFLDAAKDVPKDIIGARYGPILKMMSSGTMRGIAVKFANILGYEKLLPMMESEDTYVKIPMRLAEKLGKTFSSSYSPSIPSIADRIANLDYNDDSLAHIKVLNPTSEYMKKMVILCPAKCYTEESNKVIIQHEGCVDCGTCSQETDWKHPRGEKGINYKYG
;
A
#
# COMPACT_ATOMS: atom_id res chain seq x y z
N MET A 1 28.13 25.95 -5.95
CA MET A 1 27.25 24.79 -6.21
C MET A 1 27.82 23.60 -5.46
N GLU A 2 27.06 23.06 -4.54
CA GLU A 2 27.46 21.88 -3.76
C GLU A 2 27.59 20.64 -4.66
N LYS A 3 28.39 19.68 -4.23
CA LYS A 3 28.63 18.45 -5.00
C LYS A 3 28.51 17.24 -4.08
N TYR A 4 27.75 16.25 -4.57
CA TYR A 4 27.60 14.95 -3.90
C TYR A 4 27.93 13.83 -4.90
N ASP A 5 28.25 12.64 -4.40
CA ASP A 5 28.45 11.51 -5.28
C ASP A 5 27.15 11.02 -5.91
N VAL A 6 26.09 10.90 -5.08
CA VAL A 6 24.81 10.30 -5.47
C VAL A 6 23.64 11.08 -4.88
N ALA A 7 22.62 11.33 -5.69
CA ALA A 7 21.29 11.72 -5.20
C ALA A 7 20.30 10.56 -5.35
N ILE A 8 19.51 10.35 -4.30
CA ILE A 8 18.36 9.45 -4.31
C ILE A 8 17.11 10.33 -4.27
N ILE A 9 16.16 10.14 -5.17
CA ILE A 9 14.95 10.94 -5.27
C ILE A 9 13.76 10.09 -4.85
N GLY A 10 13.15 10.42 -3.71
CA GLY A 10 12.02 9.72 -3.09
C GLY A 10 12.40 8.93 -1.83
N GLY A 11 11.74 9.27 -0.71
CA GLY A 11 11.94 8.70 0.64
C GLY A 11 11.03 7.52 0.96
N GLY A 12 10.57 6.77 -0.04
CA GLY A 12 9.89 5.49 0.17
C GLY A 12 10.87 4.37 0.54
N SER A 13 10.35 3.17 0.85
CA SER A 13 11.16 2.00 1.28
C SER A 13 12.33 1.69 0.32
N ALA A 14 12.13 1.87 -0.99
CA ALA A 14 13.16 1.63 -2.00
C ALA A 14 14.33 2.62 -1.90
N GLY A 15 14.04 3.93 -1.80
CA GLY A 15 15.04 4.98 -1.68
C GLY A 15 15.81 4.90 -0.36
N LEU A 16 15.11 4.62 0.74
CA LEU A 16 15.72 4.43 2.05
C LEU A 16 16.66 3.22 2.09
N ALA A 17 16.27 2.12 1.43
CA ALA A 17 17.13 0.95 1.29
C ALA A 17 18.39 1.26 0.46
N ALA A 18 18.25 2.05 -0.61
CA ALA A 18 19.40 2.49 -1.41
C ALA A 18 20.36 3.36 -0.60
N LEU A 19 19.85 4.32 0.20
CA LEU A 19 20.66 5.17 1.07
C LEU A 19 21.41 4.34 2.13
N LYS A 20 20.70 3.44 2.83
CA LYS A 20 21.30 2.56 3.83
C LYS A 20 22.42 1.71 3.23
N GLN A 21 22.19 1.11 2.05
CA GLN A 21 23.16 0.25 1.39
C GLN A 21 24.37 1.03 0.87
N LEU A 22 24.20 2.22 0.27
CA LEU A 22 25.32 3.09 -0.14
C LEU A 22 26.18 3.44 1.07
N SER A 23 25.57 3.80 2.20
CA SER A 23 26.27 4.09 3.44
C SER A 23 27.06 2.88 3.96
N ARG A 24 26.50 1.66 3.91
CA ARG A 24 27.21 0.42 4.26
C ARG A 24 28.43 0.17 3.36
N LEU A 25 28.38 0.65 2.12
CA LEU A 25 29.50 0.58 1.17
C LEU A 25 30.46 1.77 1.27
N GLY A 26 30.29 2.64 2.27
CA GLY A 26 31.15 3.81 2.51
C GLY A 26 31.02 4.91 1.45
N LYS A 27 29.84 5.04 0.81
CA LYS A 27 29.59 6.03 -0.23
C LYS A 27 28.77 7.19 0.28
N GLN A 28 29.14 8.42 -0.14
CA GLN A 28 28.35 9.62 0.14
C GLN A 28 27.10 9.63 -0.73
N ALA A 29 25.92 9.78 -0.11
CA ALA A 29 24.66 9.93 -0.81
C ALA A 29 23.71 10.84 -0.05
N ILE A 30 22.94 11.65 -0.77
CA ILE A 30 21.81 12.41 -0.24
C ILE A 30 20.50 11.83 -0.77
N LEU A 31 19.47 11.83 0.10
CA LEU A 31 18.12 11.46 -0.28
C LEU A 31 17.22 12.69 -0.19
N ILE A 32 16.50 12.97 -1.26
CA ILE A 32 15.57 14.10 -1.38
C ILE A 32 14.15 13.55 -1.34
N GLU A 33 13.32 14.10 -0.46
CA GLU A 33 11.91 13.74 -0.31
C GLU A 33 11.01 14.98 -0.43
N ALA A 34 9.97 14.87 -1.24
CA ALA A 34 9.01 15.96 -1.44
C ALA A 34 8.19 16.28 -0.20
N GLY A 35 7.81 15.25 0.57
CA GLY A 35 7.11 15.42 1.85
C GLY A 35 8.03 15.97 2.94
N SER A 36 7.50 16.79 3.84
CA SER A 36 8.25 17.33 4.99
C SER A 36 8.66 16.27 6.01
N LYS A 37 8.00 15.12 5.99
CA LYS A 37 8.26 13.99 6.88
C LYS A 37 8.24 12.70 6.09
N ILE A 38 9.31 11.92 6.22
CA ILE A 38 9.40 10.60 5.59
C ILE A 38 8.23 9.72 6.02
N GLY A 39 7.61 9.06 5.06
CA GLY A 39 6.48 8.17 5.29
C GLY A 39 5.10 8.83 5.22
N SER A 40 4.99 10.14 5.49
CA SER A 40 3.67 10.82 5.58
C SER A 40 2.83 10.79 4.30
N LYS A 41 3.45 10.60 3.14
CA LYS A 41 2.77 10.48 1.83
C LYS A 41 2.63 9.03 1.36
N ASN A 42 3.11 8.06 2.13
CA ASN A 42 3.08 6.66 1.75
C ASN A 42 1.78 5.97 2.15
N LEU A 43 1.26 5.11 1.28
CA LEU A 43 0.11 4.25 1.52
C LEU A 43 0.37 2.88 0.92
N SER A 44 0.07 1.81 1.65
CA SER A 44 0.18 0.43 1.16
C SER A 44 -0.92 -0.47 1.73
N GLY A 45 -1.04 -1.69 1.20
CA GLY A 45 -1.89 -2.73 1.78
C GLY A 45 -1.44 -3.16 3.17
N GLY A 46 -0.13 -3.10 3.44
CA GLY A 46 0.41 -3.28 4.79
C GLY A 46 1.04 -4.64 5.07
N ILE A 47 1.50 -5.41 4.07
CA ILE A 47 2.32 -6.60 4.32
C ILE A 47 3.70 -6.46 3.70
N LEU A 48 4.72 -6.58 4.55
CA LEU A 48 6.11 -6.70 4.16
C LEU A 48 6.49 -8.19 4.11
N TYR A 49 6.90 -8.66 2.93
CA TYR A 49 7.38 -10.02 2.74
C TYR A 49 8.90 -10.06 2.72
N SER A 50 9.47 -11.15 3.24
CA SER A 50 10.89 -11.44 3.13
C SER A 50 11.10 -12.76 2.39
N LYS A 51 12.06 -12.79 1.46
CA LYS A 51 12.37 -13.96 0.65
C LYS A 51 13.77 -14.47 0.87
N LYS A 52 13.92 -15.81 0.87
CA LYS A 52 15.23 -16.47 0.74
C LYS A 52 15.71 -16.35 -0.71
N SER A 53 16.85 -15.73 -0.90
CA SER A 53 17.58 -15.85 -2.16
C SER A 53 18.10 -17.28 -2.32
N LYS A 54 17.96 -17.87 -3.51
CA LYS A 54 18.57 -19.16 -3.84
C LYS A 54 20.10 -19.13 -3.76
N ASN A 55 20.70 -17.96 -3.86
CA ASN A 55 22.15 -17.75 -3.90
C ASN A 55 22.71 -17.09 -2.63
N GLY A 56 21.91 -16.95 -1.56
CA GLY A 56 22.34 -16.28 -0.34
C GLY A 56 22.43 -14.75 -0.43
N GLU A 57 22.00 -14.16 -1.57
CA GLU A 57 21.98 -12.70 -1.72
C GLU A 57 20.83 -12.06 -0.93
N ILE A 58 21.04 -10.81 -0.54
CA ILE A 58 20.14 -10.07 0.33
C ILE A 58 18.87 -9.70 -0.41
N THR A 59 17.81 -10.42 -0.10
CA THR A 59 16.45 -10.01 -0.41
C THR A 59 15.63 -9.79 0.85
N ASN A 60 16.25 -9.98 2.01
CA ASN A 60 15.62 -9.91 3.32
C ASN A 60 15.93 -8.59 4.00
N VAL A 61 14.89 -7.94 4.49
CA VAL A 61 14.98 -6.65 5.16
C VAL A 61 15.90 -6.69 6.39
N GLU A 62 15.93 -7.81 7.11
CA GLU A 62 16.77 -8.00 8.30
C GLU A 62 18.28 -7.98 8.00
N GLN A 63 18.67 -8.33 6.78
CA GLN A 63 20.08 -8.27 6.40
C GLN A 63 20.54 -6.84 6.07
N LEU A 64 19.60 -5.97 5.71
CA LEU A 64 19.88 -4.57 5.44
C LEU A 64 19.79 -3.71 6.71
N TYR A 65 18.79 -3.98 7.55
CA TYR A 65 18.51 -3.27 8.77
C TYR A 65 18.80 -4.18 9.98
N GLU A 66 19.93 -3.97 10.61
CA GLU A 66 20.30 -4.64 11.87
C GLU A 66 19.21 -4.39 12.91
N ASN A 67 18.93 -5.35 13.77
CA ASN A 67 17.87 -5.29 14.77
C ASN A 67 16.44 -5.09 14.24
N PHE A 68 16.18 -5.39 12.95
CA PHE A 68 14.86 -5.23 12.38
C PHE A 68 13.76 -5.93 13.20
N LEU A 69 14.01 -7.16 13.65
CA LEU A 69 13.04 -7.95 14.42
C LEU A 69 12.83 -7.44 15.85
N GLU A 70 13.80 -6.69 16.39
CA GLU A 70 13.78 -6.20 17.77
C GLU A 70 13.18 -4.79 17.86
N ASP A 71 13.55 -3.91 16.92
CA ASP A 71 13.31 -2.47 17.02
C ASP A 71 12.34 -1.91 15.98
N ALA A 72 12.11 -2.62 14.85
CA ALA A 72 11.22 -2.11 13.81
C ALA A 72 9.76 -2.10 14.29
N PRO A 73 8.95 -1.11 13.86
CA PRO A 73 7.55 -1.01 14.22
C PRO A 73 6.69 -2.03 13.44
N ILE A 74 7.01 -3.31 13.65
CA ILE A 74 6.25 -4.43 13.11
C ILE A 74 4.95 -4.53 13.90
N GLU A 75 3.84 -4.69 13.19
CA GLU A 75 2.55 -4.87 13.83
C GLU A 75 2.37 -6.32 14.27
N ARG A 76 2.37 -7.29 13.33
CA ARG A 76 2.23 -8.73 13.62
C ARG A 76 2.96 -9.58 12.58
N LYS A 77 3.44 -10.77 12.97
CA LYS A 77 3.91 -11.79 12.03
C LYS A 77 2.72 -12.51 11.43
N ILE A 78 2.56 -12.48 10.11
CA ILE A 78 1.44 -13.16 9.44
C ILE A 78 1.66 -14.67 9.44
N THR A 79 0.78 -15.38 10.11
CA THR A 79 0.80 -16.85 10.25
C THR A 79 -0.38 -17.53 9.57
N LYS A 80 -1.37 -16.74 9.11
CA LYS A 80 -2.57 -17.26 8.41
C LYS A 80 -2.81 -16.46 7.14
N TYR A 81 -3.02 -17.19 6.03
CA TYR A 81 -3.44 -16.64 4.73
C TYR A 81 -4.71 -17.34 4.27
N ILE A 82 -5.82 -16.64 4.25
CA ILE A 82 -7.12 -17.19 3.91
C ILE A 82 -7.69 -16.45 2.70
N LEU A 83 -8.07 -17.19 1.66
CA LEU A 83 -8.82 -16.67 0.52
C LEU A 83 -10.30 -16.99 0.67
N HIS A 84 -11.12 -15.96 0.66
CA HIS A 84 -12.57 -16.05 0.72
C HIS A 84 -13.17 -15.82 -0.66
N SER A 85 -13.96 -16.78 -1.11
CA SER A 85 -14.83 -16.65 -2.27
C SER A 85 -16.23 -16.29 -1.79
N THR A 86 -16.82 -15.21 -2.31
CA THR A 86 -18.10 -14.66 -1.82
C THR A 86 -19.18 -14.69 -2.89
N SER A 87 -20.43 -14.99 -2.49
CA SER A 87 -21.65 -14.82 -3.27
C SER A 87 -22.83 -14.58 -2.34
N LYS A 88 -23.32 -13.34 -2.29
CA LYS A 88 -24.36 -12.89 -1.37
C LYS A 88 -23.94 -13.16 0.10
N ASP A 89 -24.69 -14.03 0.79
CA ASP A 89 -24.46 -14.46 2.17
C ASP A 89 -23.60 -15.73 2.29
N LYS A 90 -23.17 -16.31 1.17
CA LYS A 90 -22.36 -17.52 1.14
C LYS A 90 -20.89 -17.22 0.99
N ILE A 91 -20.07 -17.87 1.83
CA ILE A 91 -18.62 -17.71 1.83
C ILE A 91 -17.95 -19.08 1.84
N TYR A 92 -17.05 -19.30 0.88
CA TYR A 92 -16.13 -20.43 0.85
C TYR A 92 -14.72 -19.94 1.16
N SER A 93 -14.10 -20.50 2.19
CA SER A 93 -12.76 -20.10 2.64
C SER A 93 -11.75 -21.18 2.33
N MET A 94 -10.63 -20.78 1.74
CA MET A 94 -9.50 -21.65 1.39
C MET A 94 -8.26 -21.18 2.16
N ASP A 95 -7.62 -22.10 2.89
CA ASP A 95 -6.36 -21.82 3.56
C ASP A 95 -5.20 -21.91 2.56
N LEU A 96 -4.51 -20.79 2.36
CA LEU A 96 -3.35 -20.68 1.48
C LEU A 96 -2.03 -20.54 2.25
N THR A 97 -2.01 -20.75 3.56
CA THR A 97 -0.83 -20.54 4.42
C THR A 97 0.37 -21.31 3.89
N ALA A 98 0.22 -22.60 3.60
CA ALA A 98 1.31 -23.43 3.09
C ALA A 98 1.85 -22.98 1.72
N ALA A 99 0.97 -22.49 0.84
CA ALA A 99 1.38 -21.94 -0.46
C ALA A 99 2.15 -20.62 -0.31
N HIS A 100 1.81 -19.85 0.71
CA HIS A 100 2.47 -18.59 1.02
C HIS A 100 3.86 -18.84 1.61
N ASP A 101 3.98 -19.71 2.61
CA ASP A 101 5.23 -20.03 3.30
C ASP A 101 6.29 -20.62 2.35
N TYR A 102 5.85 -21.29 1.29
CA TYR A 102 6.76 -21.82 0.28
C TYR A 102 7.59 -20.73 -0.43
N GLN A 103 7.00 -19.58 -0.71
CA GLN A 103 7.69 -18.50 -1.44
C GLN A 103 8.26 -17.40 -0.55
N SER A 104 7.81 -17.32 0.70
CA SER A 104 8.23 -16.29 1.64
C SER A 104 8.68 -16.94 2.94
N ASN A 105 9.81 -16.50 3.48
CA ASN A 105 10.23 -16.99 4.80
C ASN A 105 9.26 -16.55 5.88
N PHE A 106 8.69 -15.35 5.70
CA PHE A 106 7.72 -14.74 6.59
C PHE A 106 7.07 -13.53 5.91
N GLY A 107 5.96 -13.08 6.48
CA GLY A 107 5.34 -11.79 6.19
C GLY A 107 5.04 -11.08 7.50
N TYR A 108 5.17 -9.78 7.51
CA TYR A 108 4.79 -8.94 8.64
C TYR A 108 3.73 -7.94 8.22
N SER A 109 2.67 -7.79 9.01
CA SER A 109 1.82 -6.62 8.85
C SER A 109 2.57 -5.39 9.35
N VAL A 110 2.49 -4.32 8.59
CA VAL A 110 3.19 -3.07 8.83
C VAL A 110 2.30 -1.88 8.47
N LEU A 111 2.47 -0.80 9.19
CA LEU A 111 1.91 0.49 8.84
C LEU A 111 3.03 1.29 8.18
N LEU A 112 2.87 1.58 6.88
CA LEU A 112 4.00 1.98 6.04
C LEU A 112 4.61 3.33 6.44
N ASN A 113 3.81 4.27 6.95
CA ASN A 113 4.33 5.51 7.49
C ASN A 113 5.28 5.24 8.67
N LYS A 114 4.87 4.42 9.63
CA LYS A 114 5.71 4.09 10.80
C LYS A 114 6.99 3.36 10.38
N LEU A 115 6.85 2.38 9.47
CA LEU A 115 7.99 1.60 8.98
C LEU A 115 9.00 2.47 8.23
N ASN A 116 8.55 3.31 7.29
CA ASN A 116 9.46 4.17 6.54
C ASN A 116 10.09 5.25 7.43
N SER A 117 9.38 5.76 8.44
CA SER A 117 9.97 6.67 9.43
C SER A 117 11.10 6.00 10.22
N TRP A 118 10.94 4.74 10.59
CA TRP A 118 11.99 3.96 11.24
C TRP A 118 13.17 3.68 10.29
N PHE A 119 12.89 3.25 9.04
CA PHE A 119 13.94 3.08 8.02
C PHE A 119 14.73 4.36 7.78
N ALA A 120 14.08 5.52 7.81
CA ALA A 120 14.72 6.81 7.63
C ALA A 120 15.74 7.10 8.72
N ILE A 121 15.39 6.89 9.98
CA ILE A 121 16.33 7.07 11.12
C ILE A 121 17.56 6.17 10.91
N GLN A 122 17.36 4.90 10.60
CA GLN A 122 18.45 3.94 10.39
C GLN A 122 19.32 4.27 9.17
N ALA A 123 18.75 4.80 8.10
CA ALA A 123 19.48 5.17 6.89
C ALA A 123 20.23 6.49 7.08
N GLU A 124 19.61 7.48 7.74
CA GLU A 124 20.22 8.78 8.02
C GLU A 124 21.42 8.68 8.95
N GLU A 125 21.30 7.93 10.06
CA GLU A 125 22.43 7.66 10.97
C GLU A 125 23.60 6.98 10.26
N ALA A 126 23.33 6.10 9.31
CA ALA A 126 24.37 5.47 8.51
C ALA A 126 24.99 6.44 7.50
N ALA A 127 24.18 7.26 6.82
CA ALA A 127 24.63 8.20 5.79
C ALA A 127 25.45 9.36 6.37
N ALA A 128 25.11 9.86 7.56
CA ALA A 128 25.81 10.94 8.23
C ALA A 128 27.30 10.64 8.44
N LYS A 129 27.67 9.37 8.63
CA LYS A 129 29.06 8.92 8.78
C LYS A 129 29.93 9.18 7.55
N PHE A 130 29.32 9.38 6.40
CA PHE A 130 29.98 9.58 5.11
C PHE A 130 29.62 10.94 4.48
N GLY A 131 29.07 11.88 5.27
CA GLY A 131 28.69 13.21 4.77
C GLY A 131 27.45 13.20 3.89
N GLY A 132 26.59 12.19 4.03
CA GLY A 132 25.28 12.09 3.39
C GLY A 132 24.15 12.35 4.39
N GLY A 133 22.88 12.21 3.93
CA GLY A 133 21.73 12.40 4.78
C GLY A 133 20.41 12.43 4.01
N ILE A 134 19.34 12.79 4.71
CA ILE A 134 17.97 12.93 4.16
C ILE A 134 17.60 14.41 4.17
N ILE A 135 17.05 14.89 3.05
CA ILE A 135 16.59 16.27 2.87
C ILE A 135 15.08 16.22 2.58
N PRO A 136 14.23 16.33 3.60
CA PRO A 136 12.78 16.33 3.43
C PRO A 136 12.26 17.72 3.02
N GLY A 137 11.05 17.77 2.45
CA GLY A 137 10.36 18.99 2.06
C GLY A 137 10.88 19.61 0.76
N VAL A 138 11.65 18.88 -0.04
CA VAL A 138 12.30 19.37 -1.25
C VAL A 138 11.79 18.61 -2.47
N HIS A 139 11.29 19.36 -3.46
CA HIS A 139 10.79 18.81 -4.72
C HIS A 139 11.78 19.06 -5.86
N VAL A 140 12.13 18.01 -6.60
CA VAL A 140 13.02 18.10 -7.77
C VAL A 140 12.24 18.66 -8.95
N LYS A 141 12.68 19.82 -9.46
CA LYS A 141 12.05 20.55 -10.55
C LYS A 141 12.59 20.18 -11.92
N SER A 142 13.90 20.03 -12.02
CA SER A 142 14.56 19.63 -13.27
C SER A 142 15.90 18.94 -13.02
N ILE A 143 16.32 18.16 -14.00
CA ILE A 143 17.62 17.49 -14.02
C ILE A 143 18.33 17.87 -15.33
N ILE A 144 19.47 18.54 -15.22
CA ILE A 144 20.26 19.01 -16.34
C ILE A 144 21.56 18.20 -16.41
N ARG A 145 21.92 17.72 -17.58
CA ARG A 145 23.17 17.00 -17.78
C ARG A 145 24.26 17.96 -18.23
N ASN A 146 25.40 17.95 -17.57
CA ASN A 146 26.61 18.65 -17.95
C ASN A 146 27.37 17.94 -19.08
N GLU A 147 28.26 18.66 -19.77
CA GLU A 147 29.15 18.12 -20.80
C GLU A 147 30.11 17.03 -20.27
N ASN A 148 30.55 17.16 -19.01
CA ASN A 148 31.38 16.17 -18.32
C ASN A 148 30.62 14.91 -17.88
N GLY A 149 29.29 14.86 -18.11
CA GLY A 149 28.43 13.73 -17.80
C GLY A 149 27.81 13.76 -16.40
N THR A 150 28.16 14.71 -15.52
CA THR A 150 27.48 14.91 -14.24
C THR A 150 26.09 15.48 -14.42
N LEU A 151 25.29 15.46 -13.37
CA LEU A 151 23.89 15.91 -13.37
C LEU A 151 23.73 17.06 -12.37
N ILE A 152 23.07 18.13 -12.79
CA ILE A 152 22.63 19.22 -11.92
C ILE A 152 21.17 18.97 -11.58
N ILE A 153 20.86 18.92 -10.29
CA ILE A 153 19.51 18.85 -9.76
C ILE A 153 19.07 20.25 -9.36
N GLN A 154 17.95 20.68 -9.91
CA GLN A 154 17.33 21.95 -9.58
C GLN A 154 16.08 21.71 -8.73
N THR A 155 15.92 22.50 -7.72
CA THR A 155 14.78 22.47 -6.80
C THR A 155 14.19 23.87 -6.67
N ASP A 156 13.01 23.99 -6.02
CA ASP A 156 12.45 25.30 -5.69
C ASP A 156 12.87 25.76 -4.29
N GLU A 157 13.30 24.83 -3.43
CA GLU A 157 13.57 25.07 -2.00
C GLU A 157 15.08 25.20 -1.69
N LEU A 158 15.97 24.68 -2.54
CA LEU A 158 17.41 24.68 -2.33
C LEU A 158 18.14 25.23 -3.57
N ASP A 159 19.38 25.66 -3.36
CA ASP A 159 20.31 25.97 -4.45
C ASP A 159 20.62 24.72 -5.28
N ASP A 160 20.85 24.92 -6.58
CA ASP A 160 21.25 23.85 -7.50
C ASP A 160 22.51 23.13 -6.99
N PHE A 161 22.53 21.80 -7.11
CA PHE A 161 23.69 20.99 -6.73
C PHE A 161 24.01 19.92 -7.78
N GLU A 162 25.27 19.46 -7.80
CA GLU A 162 25.82 18.56 -8.81
C GLU A 162 26.03 17.15 -8.25
N VAL A 163 25.65 16.11 -9.04
CA VAL A 163 25.85 14.70 -8.66
C VAL A 163 26.40 13.88 -9.82
N LYS A 164 27.07 12.76 -9.51
CA LYS A 164 27.61 11.82 -10.51
C LYS A 164 26.56 10.84 -11.02
N ALA A 165 25.63 10.43 -10.14
CA ALA A 165 24.54 9.50 -10.46
C ALA A 165 23.26 9.83 -9.69
N ILE A 166 22.12 9.42 -10.23
CA ILE A 166 20.80 9.51 -9.57
C ILE A 166 20.20 8.11 -9.46
N ILE A 167 19.58 7.84 -8.30
CA ILE A 167 18.66 6.72 -8.09
C ILE A 167 17.25 7.29 -7.93
N ALA A 168 16.40 7.11 -8.94
CA ALA A 168 15.01 7.54 -8.93
C ALA A 168 14.12 6.51 -8.26
N ALA A 169 13.57 6.87 -7.09
CA ALA A 169 12.69 6.08 -6.23
C ALA A 169 11.36 6.79 -5.96
N ASP A 170 10.92 7.65 -6.88
CA ASP A 170 9.84 8.62 -6.77
C ASP A 170 8.45 8.05 -7.10
N GLY A 171 8.31 6.71 -6.97
CA GLY A 171 7.02 6.02 -6.98
C GLY A 171 6.39 5.83 -8.36
N VAL A 172 5.14 5.35 -8.38
CA VAL A 172 4.44 4.91 -9.59
C VAL A 172 4.26 6.02 -10.64
N ASN A 173 4.07 7.24 -10.20
CA ASN A 173 3.91 8.43 -11.06
C ASN A 173 5.26 9.16 -11.29
N SER A 174 6.37 8.46 -11.26
CA SER A 174 7.72 9.01 -11.34
C SER A 174 7.86 10.21 -12.28
N GLU A 175 8.01 11.39 -11.70
CA GLU A 175 8.28 12.64 -12.42
C GLU A 175 9.68 12.62 -13.02
N VAL A 176 10.64 12.00 -12.34
CA VAL A 176 12.03 11.85 -12.85
C VAL A 176 12.04 11.06 -14.15
N ALA A 177 11.29 9.96 -14.25
CA ALA A 177 11.28 9.13 -15.46
C ALA A 177 10.70 9.86 -16.67
N GLU A 178 9.69 10.71 -16.47
CA GLU A 178 9.12 11.55 -17.52
C GLU A 178 10.06 12.72 -17.88
N MET A 179 10.60 13.39 -16.86
CA MET A 179 11.47 14.56 -16.98
C MET A 179 12.71 14.27 -17.84
N VAL A 180 13.31 13.09 -17.68
CA VAL A 180 14.49 12.68 -18.46
C VAL A 180 14.15 11.90 -19.72
N GLY A 181 12.87 11.68 -20.01
CA GLY A 181 12.40 10.93 -21.18
C GLY A 181 12.69 9.42 -21.14
N ALA A 182 12.89 8.85 -19.96
CA ALA A 182 13.18 7.43 -19.80
C ALA A 182 11.94 6.55 -20.03
N ARG A 183 10.76 7.01 -19.63
CA ARG A 183 9.46 6.42 -19.94
C ARG A 183 8.35 7.47 -19.96
N LYS A 184 7.25 7.12 -20.59
CA LYS A 184 5.98 7.86 -20.48
C LYS A 184 5.23 7.43 -19.21
N LYS A 185 4.15 8.14 -18.85
CA LYS A 185 3.20 7.71 -17.83
C LYS A 185 2.70 6.30 -18.11
N PHE A 186 2.47 5.53 -17.06
CA PHE A 186 1.84 4.23 -17.20
C PHE A 186 0.38 4.39 -17.65
N THR A 187 -0.05 3.52 -18.54
CA THR A 187 -1.46 3.51 -19.00
C THR A 187 -2.37 2.82 -17.97
N PRO A 188 -3.68 3.07 -18.01
CA PRO A 188 -4.63 2.41 -17.12
C PRO A 188 -4.54 0.88 -17.10
N GLN A 189 -4.21 0.25 -18.24
CA GLN A 189 -4.02 -1.19 -18.39
C GLN A 189 -2.82 -1.74 -17.61
N GLN A 190 -1.93 -0.86 -17.18
CA GLN A 190 -0.70 -1.18 -16.46
C GLN A 190 -0.82 -0.93 -14.96
N LEU A 191 -1.98 -0.46 -14.50
CA LEU A 191 -2.16 0.03 -13.14
C LEU A 191 -3.31 -0.67 -12.42
N TYR A 192 -3.18 -0.77 -11.12
CA TYR A 192 -4.26 -1.02 -10.19
C TYR A 192 -4.51 0.23 -9.36
N GLN A 193 -5.76 0.42 -8.93
CA GLN A 193 -6.12 1.40 -7.90
C GLN A 193 -6.42 0.66 -6.61
N GLY A 194 -5.67 1.00 -5.56
CA GLY A 194 -5.95 0.58 -4.20
C GLY A 194 -6.72 1.64 -3.44
N VAL A 195 -7.68 1.21 -2.62
CA VAL A 195 -8.37 2.01 -1.62
C VAL A 195 -8.34 1.27 -0.30
N LYS A 196 -8.11 1.97 0.81
CA LYS A 196 -7.93 1.36 2.12
C LYS A 196 -8.53 2.21 3.23
N VAL A 197 -9.04 1.55 4.26
CA VAL A 197 -9.38 2.14 5.55
C VAL A 197 -8.60 1.45 6.66
N ILE A 198 -8.31 2.18 7.72
CA ILE A 198 -7.82 1.65 8.99
C ILE A 198 -8.98 1.65 9.97
N VAL A 199 -9.29 0.48 10.49
CA VAL A 199 -10.32 0.29 11.52
C VAL A 199 -9.64 0.03 12.84
N LYS A 200 -9.95 0.82 13.86
CA LYS A 200 -9.48 0.59 15.23
C LYS A 200 -10.23 -0.55 15.88
N LEU A 201 -9.48 -1.43 16.53
CA LEU A 201 -10.04 -2.54 17.28
C LEU A 201 -9.03 -2.97 18.36
N PRO A 202 -9.46 -3.20 19.60
CA PRO A 202 -8.58 -3.66 20.67
C PRO A 202 -7.82 -4.95 20.33
N GLU A 203 -6.56 -5.04 20.74
CA GLU A 203 -5.66 -6.17 20.44
C GLU A 203 -6.27 -7.52 20.86
N GLU A 204 -6.85 -7.62 22.07
CA GLU A 204 -7.47 -8.86 22.57
C GLU A 204 -8.68 -9.29 21.72
N ILE A 205 -9.44 -8.33 21.20
CA ILE A 205 -10.59 -8.63 20.31
C ILE A 205 -10.10 -9.12 18.95
N ILE A 206 -9.00 -8.56 18.43
CA ILE A 206 -8.35 -9.05 17.20
C ILE A 206 -7.90 -10.50 17.41
N ASP A 207 -7.19 -10.77 18.51
CA ASP A 207 -6.67 -12.10 18.83
C ASP A 207 -7.80 -13.14 18.89
N GLU A 208 -8.87 -12.83 19.60
CA GLU A 208 -10.06 -13.69 19.73
C GLU A 208 -10.72 -13.97 18.38
N ARG A 209 -11.05 -12.90 17.62
CA ARG A 209 -11.84 -13.04 16.38
C ARG A 209 -11.10 -13.73 15.26
N PHE A 210 -9.78 -13.53 15.18
CA PHE A 210 -8.95 -14.17 14.17
C PHE A 210 -8.35 -15.49 14.63
N GLY A 211 -8.52 -15.84 15.91
CA GLY A 211 -7.97 -17.05 16.52
C GLY A 211 -6.44 -17.10 16.39
N ILE A 212 -5.78 -16.01 16.77
CA ILE A 212 -4.33 -15.80 16.72
C ILE A 212 -3.83 -15.37 18.09
N SER A 213 -2.52 -15.50 18.33
CA SER A 213 -1.87 -14.92 19.51
C SER A 213 -1.41 -13.48 19.23
N THR A 214 -1.03 -12.75 20.27
CA THR A 214 -0.69 -11.31 20.21
C THR A 214 0.38 -10.96 19.17
N ASP A 215 1.36 -11.85 18.93
CA ASP A 215 2.43 -11.63 17.94
C ASP A 215 2.10 -12.24 16.56
N GLU A 216 1.03 -13.01 16.47
CA GLU A 216 0.58 -13.61 15.22
C GLU A 216 -0.43 -12.71 14.50
N GLY A 217 -0.44 -12.82 13.18
CA GLY A 217 -1.34 -12.06 12.33
C GLY A 217 -2.04 -12.93 11.28
N ALA A 218 -3.14 -12.41 10.78
CA ALA A 218 -3.93 -13.02 9.72
C ALA A 218 -4.08 -12.07 8.53
N ALA A 219 -3.98 -12.65 7.33
CA ALA A 219 -4.26 -12.00 6.06
C ALA A 219 -5.46 -12.69 5.41
N HIS A 220 -6.59 -12.00 5.35
CA HIS A 220 -7.81 -12.44 4.70
C HIS A 220 -7.97 -11.71 3.37
N LEU A 221 -8.19 -12.45 2.30
CA LEU A 221 -8.35 -11.97 0.94
C LEU A 221 -9.74 -12.34 0.44
N TYR A 222 -10.34 -11.50 -0.38
CA TYR A 222 -11.72 -11.64 -0.82
C TYR A 222 -11.85 -11.49 -2.33
N ALA A 223 -12.65 -12.39 -2.94
CA ALA A 223 -12.99 -12.36 -4.35
C ALA A 223 -14.45 -12.82 -4.55
N GLY A 224 -15.04 -12.53 -5.69
CA GLY A 224 -16.44 -12.86 -5.99
C GLY A 224 -17.31 -11.62 -6.11
N ASP A 225 -18.56 -11.70 -5.64
CA ASP A 225 -19.53 -10.59 -5.76
C ASP A 225 -19.12 -9.31 -5.03
N ILE A 226 -18.29 -9.44 -4.00
CA ILE A 226 -17.71 -8.31 -3.27
C ILE A 226 -16.91 -7.35 -4.15
N THR A 227 -16.46 -7.81 -5.32
CA THR A 227 -15.74 -6.99 -6.30
C THR A 227 -16.66 -6.11 -7.15
N LEU A 228 -17.97 -6.21 -6.99
CA LEU A 228 -18.96 -5.49 -7.80
C LEU A 228 -18.71 -5.62 -9.32
N ASN A 229 -18.35 -6.83 -9.76
CA ASN A 229 -18.02 -7.21 -11.14
C ASN A 229 -16.76 -6.53 -11.73
N HIS A 230 -15.82 -6.08 -10.87
CA HIS A 230 -14.54 -5.56 -11.32
C HIS A 230 -13.43 -6.59 -11.15
N ILE A 231 -12.38 -6.48 -11.98
CA ILE A 231 -11.17 -7.29 -11.86
C ILE A 231 -10.37 -6.77 -10.66
N GLY A 232 -10.29 -7.56 -9.60
CA GLY A 232 -9.61 -7.17 -8.37
C GLY A 232 -10.06 -7.99 -7.18
N GLY A 233 -9.82 -7.49 -5.98
CA GLY A 233 -10.22 -8.16 -4.75
C GLY A 233 -10.11 -7.28 -3.52
N GLY A 234 -10.71 -7.77 -2.43
CA GLY A 234 -10.61 -7.18 -1.11
C GLY A 234 -9.52 -7.82 -0.26
N PHE A 235 -9.07 -7.11 0.75
CA PHE A 235 -8.16 -7.63 1.78
C PHE A 235 -8.54 -7.11 3.16
N LEU A 236 -8.20 -7.89 4.18
CA LEU A 236 -8.25 -7.52 5.58
C LEU A 236 -7.03 -8.11 6.28
N TYR A 237 -6.20 -7.25 6.85
CA TYR A 237 -4.98 -7.63 7.57
C TYR A 237 -5.05 -7.17 9.01
N THR A 238 -4.65 -8.04 9.92
CA THR A 238 -4.57 -7.69 11.33
C THR A 238 -3.29 -6.94 11.63
N ASN A 239 -3.41 -5.82 12.32
CA ASN A 239 -2.32 -5.10 12.97
C ASN A 239 -2.43 -5.31 14.49
N ARG A 240 -1.65 -4.61 15.27
CA ARG A 240 -1.64 -4.77 16.74
C ARG A 240 -2.98 -4.35 17.36
N ASP A 241 -3.42 -3.13 17.06
CA ASP A 241 -4.61 -2.47 17.60
C ASP A 241 -5.51 -1.88 16.50
N THR A 242 -5.32 -2.32 15.28
CA THR A 242 -6.10 -1.91 14.12
C THR A 242 -6.24 -3.04 13.11
N LEU A 243 -7.16 -2.86 12.17
CA LEU A 243 -7.28 -3.68 10.97
C LEU A 243 -7.05 -2.82 9.73
N SER A 244 -6.22 -3.29 8.81
CA SER A 244 -6.12 -2.72 7.46
C SER A 244 -7.15 -3.40 6.57
N VAL A 245 -8.18 -2.66 6.16
CA VAL A 245 -9.25 -3.18 5.27
C VAL A 245 -9.20 -2.42 3.97
N GLY A 246 -9.09 -3.12 2.83
CA GLY A 246 -8.96 -2.44 1.57
C GLY A 246 -9.36 -3.29 0.36
N ALA A 247 -9.33 -2.64 -0.79
CA ALA A 247 -9.62 -3.26 -2.07
C ALA A 247 -8.65 -2.75 -3.12
N VAL A 248 -8.24 -3.64 -4.03
CA VAL A 248 -7.34 -3.32 -5.14
C VAL A 248 -7.99 -3.79 -6.43
N TYR A 249 -8.14 -2.88 -7.40
CA TYR A 249 -8.83 -3.13 -8.65
C TYR A 249 -7.99 -2.72 -9.84
N HIS A 250 -8.06 -3.51 -10.91
CA HIS A 250 -7.45 -3.17 -12.18
C HIS A 250 -8.06 -1.86 -12.71
N PHE A 251 -7.21 -0.87 -12.98
CA PHE A 251 -7.69 0.49 -13.24
C PHE A 251 -8.48 0.58 -14.55
N ASP A 252 -8.10 -0.19 -15.57
CA ASP A 252 -8.86 -0.27 -16.83
C ASP A 252 -10.27 -0.87 -16.64
N SER A 253 -10.44 -1.80 -15.68
CA SER A 253 -11.76 -2.33 -15.31
C SER A 253 -12.65 -1.24 -14.71
N LEU A 254 -12.09 -0.36 -13.87
CA LEU A 254 -12.81 0.79 -13.34
C LEU A 254 -13.13 1.84 -14.41
N LEU A 255 -12.24 2.06 -15.37
CA LEU A 255 -12.52 2.97 -16.51
C LEU A 255 -13.58 2.43 -17.47
N THR A 256 -13.64 1.11 -17.65
CA THR A 256 -14.62 0.46 -18.53
C THR A 256 -16.02 0.47 -17.92
N ASN A 257 -16.13 0.24 -16.63
CA ASN A 257 -17.38 0.27 -15.85
C ASN A 257 -17.20 1.18 -14.62
N PRO A 258 -17.35 2.51 -14.77
CA PRO A 258 -17.03 3.45 -13.69
C PRO A 258 -17.91 3.26 -12.46
N ILE A 259 -17.25 3.15 -11.31
CA ILE A 259 -17.86 3.13 -9.97
C ILE A 259 -17.02 3.96 -9.01
N GLU A 260 -17.63 4.59 -8.05
CA GLU A 260 -16.94 5.34 -7.00
C GLU A 260 -16.08 4.38 -6.17
N PRO A 261 -14.74 4.56 -6.12
CA PRO A 261 -13.84 3.58 -5.49
C PRO A 261 -14.14 3.30 -4.00
N TYR A 262 -14.65 4.28 -3.27
CA TYR A 262 -15.02 4.07 -1.87
C TYR A 262 -16.24 3.13 -1.72
N THR A 263 -17.10 2.96 -2.73
CA THR A 263 -18.21 2.00 -2.67
C THR A 263 -17.73 0.56 -2.68
N LEU A 264 -16.53 0.31 -3.20
CA LEU A 264 -15.90 -1.00 -3.15
C LEU A 264 -15.47 -1.36 -1.72
N ILE A 265 -14.94 -0.38 -0.98
CA ILE A 265 -14.68 -0.52 0.47
C ILE A 265 -15.98 -0.72 1.23
N ASP A 266 -17.02 0.06 0.92
CA ASP A 266 -18.30 -0.04 1.59
C ASP A 266 -18.94 -1.43 1.41
N ALA A 267 -18.82 -2.00 0.21
CA ALA A 267 -19.27 -3.38 -0.06
C ALA A 267 -18.50 -4.40 0.79
N LEU A 268 -17.19 -4.21 0.93
CA LEU A 268 -16.34 -5.07 1.75
C LEU A 268 -16.71 -4.97 3.24
N LEU A 269 -16.84 -3.76 3.77
CA LEU A 269 -17.20 -3.52 5.17
C LEU A 269 -18.62 -4.07 5.51
N LYS A 270 -19.55 -4.03 4.55
CA LYS A 270 -20.92 -4.59 4.70
C LYS A 270 -20.97 -6.11 4.55
N ASN A 271 -19.92 -6.76 4.06
CA ASN A 271 -19.89 -8.22 3.98
C ASN A 271 -20.08 -8.82 5.37
N PRO A 272 -21.01 -9.80 5.58
CA PRO A 272 -21.34 -10.31 6.89
C PRO A 272 -20.15 -10.81 7.71
N MET A 273 -19.16 -11.45 7.07
CA MET A 273 -17.94 -11.89 7.75
C MET A 273 -17.05 -10.71 8.14
N VAL A 274 -16.86 -9.75 7.26
CA VAL A 274 -16.01 -8.58 7.53
C VAL A 274 -16.65 -7.72 8.61
N SER A 275 -17.97 -7.51 8.55
CA SER A 275 -18.68 -6.73 9.57
C SER A 275 -18.55 -7.34 10.97
N GLU A 276 -18.57 -8.68 11.09
CA GLU A 276 -18.33 -9.35 12.38
C GLU A 276 -16.89 -9.17 12.88
N PHE A 277 -15.90 -9.09 11.97
CA PHE A 277 -14.53 -8.84 12.37
C PHE A 277 -14.27 -7.41 12.86
N ILE A 278 -14.96 -6.42 12.29
CA ILE A 278 -14.69 -4.99 12.57
C ILE A 278 -15.55 -4.40 13.69
N LYS A 279 -16.65 -5.04 14.08
CA LYS A 279 -17.59 -4.48 15.08
C LYS A 279 -16.93 -4.27 16.44
N ASP A 280 -17.33 -3.22 17.14
CA ASP A 280 -16.88 -2.91 18.48
C ASP A 280 -17.95 -2.14 19.25
N GLU A 281 -17.78 -1.97 20.55
CA GLU A 281 -18.56 -1.01 21.32
C GLU A 281 -17.92 0.38 21.14
N VAL A 282 -18.63 1.27 20.46
CA VAL A 282 -18.13 2.59 20.09
C VAL A 282 -19.05 3.71 20.56
N PRO A 283 -18.52 4.91 20.78
CA PRO A 283 -19.36 6.09 21.02
C PRO A 283 -20.06 6.52 19.73
N ILE A 284 -21.39 6.47 19.75
CA ILE A 284 -22.24 6.89 18.64
C ILE A 284 -22.44 8.40 18.74
N LYS A 285 -21.99 9.13 17.72
CA LYS A 285 -22.13 10.59 17.66
C LYS A 285 -23.59 11.01 17.70
N PRO A 286 -23.98 11.99 18.53
CA PRO A 286 -25.36 12.47 18.61
C PRO A 286 -25.80 13.11 17.30
N LYS A 287 -27.07 13.00 16.95
CA LYS A 287 -27.67 13.78 15.88
C LYS A 287 -27.67 15.25 16.30
N ILE A 288 -26.89 16.07 15.64
CA ILE A 288 -26.80 17.49 15.92
C ILE A 288 -28.11 18.16 15.47
N ASP A 289 -28.76 18.89 16.39
CA ASP A 289 -29.99 19.63 16.10
C ASP A 289 -29.75 20.62 14.95
N LYS A 290 -30.64 20.57 13.95
CA LYS A 290 -30.56 21.46 12.77
C LYS A 290 -30.75 22.94 13.14
N ASN A 291 -31.42 23.23 14.26
CA ASN A 291 -31.72 24.59 14.72
C ASN A 291 -30.54 25.26 15.42
N LEU A 292 -29.47 24.54 15.76
CA LEU A 292 -28.27 25.14 16.34
C LEU A 292 -27.53 26.01 15.32
N THR A 293 -26.88 27.06 15.83
CA THR A 293 -25.98 27.91 15.04
C THR A 293 -24.79 27.10 14.52
N GLN A 294 -24.13 27.60 13.49
CA GLN A 294 -22.92 26.94 12.95
C GLN A 294 -21.81 26.83 14.00
N GLU A 295 -21.65 27.88 14.82
CA GLU A 295 -20.67 27.88 15.90
C GLU A 295 -20.95 26.82 16.98
N GLU A 296 -22.20 26.70 17.40
CA GLU A 296 -22.63 25.66 18.36
C GLU A 296 -22.41 24.25 17.80
N LYS A 297 -22.75 24.02 16.52
CA LYS A 297 -22.49 22.75 15.82
C LYS A 297 -21.00 22.42 15.80
N LEU A 298 -20.15 23.38 15.52
CA LEU A 298 -18.69 23.20 15.53
C LEU A 298 -18.17 22.90 16.95
N ARG A 299 -18.60 23.66 17.95
CA ARG A 299 -18.21 23.41 19.37
C ARG A 299 -18.56 21.99 19.82
N ILE A 300 -19.77 21.51 19.48
CA ILE A 300 -20.20 20.14 19.81
C ILE A 300 -19.30 19.14 19.07
N ARG A 301 -19.09 19.31 17.76
CA ARG A 301 -18.25 18.42 16.95
C ARG A 301 -16.82 18.31 17.49
N PHE A 302 -16.17 19.45 17.76
CA PHE A 302 -14.82 19.45 18.30
C PHE A 302 -14.74 18.89 19.72
N GLY A 303 -15.71 19.24 20.58
CA GLY A 303 -15.77 18.72 21.95
C GLY A 303 -15.95 17.19 21.98
N VAL A 304 -16.88 16.67 21.19
CA VAL A 304 -17.13 15.24 21.04
C VAL A 304 -15.91 14.52 20.44
N ALA A 305 -15.34 15.06 19.36
CA ALA A 305 -14.17 14.44 18.71
C ALA A 305 -12.98 14.31 19.67
N LYS A 306 -12.69 15.36 20.46
CA LYS A 306 -11.61 15.32 21.45
C LYS A 306 -11.84 14.28 22.55
N LEU A 307 -13.08 14.16 23.05
CA LEU A 307 -13.41 13.18 24.08
C LEU A 307 -13.40 11.76 23.54
N ILE A 308 -13.93 11.52 22.33
CA ILE A 308 -13.87 10.24 21.64
C ILE A 308 -12.42 9.81 21.43
N LYS A 309 -11.57 10.71 20.92
CA LYS A 309 -10.14 10.42 20.74
C LYS A 309 -9.47 10.02 22.06
N ASN A 310 -9.67 10.81 23.11
CA ASN A 310 -9.08 10.51 24.42
C ASN A 310 -9.60 9.19 25.01
N TRP A 311 -10.90 8.91 24.87
CA TRP A 311 -11.50 7.65 25.34
C TRP A 311 -10.91 6.44 24.62
N TYR A 312 -10.72 6.54 23.30
CA TYR A 312 -10.11 5.48 22.52
C TYR A 312 -8.65 5.24 22.91
N GLU A 313 -7.84 6.29 23.00
CA GLU A 313 -6.41 6.18 23.37
C GLU A 313 -6.25 5.46 24.73
N ILE A 314 -7.10 5.76 25.70
CA ILE A 314 -7.06 5.12 27.01
C ILE A 314 -7.60 3.69 26.93
N ARG A 315 -8.70 3.47 26.20
CA ARG A 315 -9.32 2.18 26.06
C ARG A 315 -8.40 1.17 25.36
N GLU A 316 -7.84 1.53 24.22
CA GLU A 316 -6.90 0.70 23.46
C GLU A 316 -5.71 0.28 24.32
N ALA A 317 -5.10 1.25 25.00
CA ALA A 317 -3.99 0.97 25.89
C ALA A 317 -4.40 0.12 27.11
N ASN A 318 -5.64 0.21 27.58
CA ASN A 318 -6.12 -0.59 28.73
C ASN A 318 -6.38 -2.06 28.36
N PHE A 319 -6.63 -2.40 27.08
CA PHE A 319 -6.89 -3.77 26.65
C PHE A 319 -5.65 -4.65 26.67
N SER A 320 -4.46 -4.13 26.38
CA SER A 320 -3.25 -4.93 26.41
C SER A 320 -2.50 -4.81 27.74
N PRO A 321 -1.90 -5.90 28.27
CA PRO A 321 -1.06 -5.81 29.45
C PRO A 321 0.10 -4.82 29.32
N SER A 322 0.73 -4.78 28.14
CA SER A 322 1.82 -3.85 27.82
C SER A 322 1.34 -2.40 27.74
N GLY A 323 0.14 -2.17 27.20
CA GLY A 323 -0.48 -0.86 27.12
C GLY A 323 -0.87 -0.33 28.51
N ARG A 324 -1.50 -1.16 29.35
CA ARG A 324 -1.78 -0.82 30.78
C ARG A 324 -0.50 -0.42 31.51
N LYS A 325 0.55 -1.22 31.35
CA LYS A 325 1.85 -0.93 31.95
C LYS A 325 2.38 0.44 31.51
N ARG A 326 2.37 0.74 30.21
CA ARG A 326 2.78 2.05 29.68
C ARG A 326 1.95 3.21 30.23
N LEU A 327 0.62 3.04 30.34
CA LEU A 327 -0.26 4.07 30.91
C LEU A 327 0.09 4.37 32.36
N ILE A 328 0.35 3.34 33.18
CA ILE A 328 0.74 3.48 34.59
C ILE A 328 2.15 4.09 34.68
N GLU A 329 3.10 3.60 33.91
CA GLU A 329 4.48 4.12 33.86
C GLU A 329 4.57 5.58 33.38
N SER A 330 3.58 6.05 32.61
CA SER A 330 3.50 7.46 32.23
C SER A 330 3.21 8.41 33.39
N GLY A 331 2.87 7.89 34.57
CA GLY A 331 2.52 8.65 35.77
C GLY A 331 1.15 9.34 35.72
N LYS A 332 0.36 9.13 34.64
CA LYS A 332 -0.98 9.71 34.49
C LYS A 332 -2.05 8.91 35.22
N TYR A 333 -1.80 7.62 35.46
CA TYR A 333 -2.73 6.69 36.09
C TYR A 333 -2.01 5.89 37.18
N LYS A 334 -2.67 5.68 38.30
CA LYS A 334 -2.11 4.97 39.45
C LYS A 334 -2.08 3.46 39.24
N ASP A 335 -3.17 2.93 38.73
CA ASP A 335 -3.40 1.50 38.52
C ASP A 335 -4.51 1.26 37.49
N ALA A 336 -4.85 -0.01 37.26
CA ALA A 336 -5.89 -0.40 36.31
C ALA A 336 -7.30 0.10 36.70
N GLU A 337 -7.59 0.27 37.99
CA GLU A 337 -8.89 0.75 38.46
C GLU A 337 -9.06 2.26 38.19
N ASP A 338 -7.97 3.03 38.35
CA ASP A 338 -7.93 4.45 38.01
C ASP A 338 -8.14 4.67 36.50
N ILE A 339 -7.59 3.79 35.63
CA ILE A 339 -7.83 3.80 34.19
C ILE A 339 -9.31 3.55 33.88
N LYS A 340 -9.94 2.52 34.49
CA LYS A 340 -11.37 2.21 34.33
C LYS A 340 -12.25 3.37 34.79
N SER A 341 -11.97 3.92 35.98
CA SER A 341 -12.68 5.09 36.52
C SER A 341 -12.60 6.29 35.57
N THR A 342 -11.44 6.55 34.97
CA THR A 342 -11.25 7.61 34.00
C THR A 342 -12.06 7.35 32.73
N LEU A 343 -12.07 6.13 32.20
CA LEU A 343 -12.89 5.77 31.03
C LEU A 343 -14.38 5.99 31.31
N SER A 344 -14.89 5.55 32.48
CA SER A 344 -16.28 5.76 32.90
C SER A 344 -16.62 7.25 33.00
N SER A 345 -15.74 8.05 33.60
CA SER A 345 -15.92 9.51 33.70
C SER A 345 -15.96 10.20 32.33
N ILE A 346 -15.18 9.74 31.37
CA ILE A 346 -15.21 10.28 30.00
C ILE A 346 -16.50 9.88 29.30
N GLN A 347 -16.97 8.64 29.48
CA GLN A 347 -18.25 8.15 28.94
C GLN A 347 -19.43 8.98 29.49
N GLU A 348 -19.47 9.20 30.80
CA GLU A 348 -20.47 10.01 31.45
C GLU A 348 -20.49 11.44 30.92
N LYS A 349 -19.32 12.09 30.82
CA LYS A 349 -19.19 13.42 30.23
C LYS A 349 -19.67 13.48 28.78
N MET A 350 -19.39 12.45 27.98
CA MET A 350 -19.85 12.37 26.60
C MET A 350 -21.37 12.24 26.53
N SER A 351 -21.96 11.40 27.39
CA SER A 351 -23.41 11.19 27.44
C SER A 351 -24.15 12.42 27.95
N GLU A 352 -23.77 12.93 29.10
CA GLU A 352 -24.48 14.06 29.74
C GLU A 352 -24.32 15.37 28.98
N LYS A 353 -23.10 15.69 28.54
CA LYS A 353 -22.80 17.01 27.95
C LYS A 353 -23.12 17.07 26.46
N PHE A 354 -23.01 15.96 25.75
CA PHE A 354 -23.10 15.93 24.28
C PHE A 354 -24.13 14.94 23.74
N GLY A 355 -24.83 14.19 24.61
CA GLY A 355 -25.83 13.21 24.19
C GLY A 355 -25.25 12.04 23.39
N VAL A 356 -23.96 11.70 23.61
CA VAL A 356 -23.32 10.53 22.99
C VAL A 356 -23.87 9.28 23.63
N THR A 357 -24.30 8.33 22.81
CA THR A 357 -24.65 6.97 23.27
C THR A 357 -23.55 6.00 22.88
N PHE A 358 -23.48 4.86 23.55
CA PHE A 358 -22.56 3.78 23.20
C PHE A 358 -23.36 2.63 22.59
N GLY A 359 -22.81 2.00 21.59
CA GLY A 359 -23.46 0.88 20.91
C GLY A 359 -22.51 0.15 19.98
N THR A 360 -23.00 -0.94 19.38
CA THR A 360 -22.21 -1.73 18.44
C THR A 360 -22.09 -1.01 17.10
N ASP A 361 -20.87 -0.64 16.74
CA ASP A 361 -20.49 -0.10 15.44
C ASP A 361 -18.99 -0.37 15.21
N TYR A 362 -18.32 0.37 14.34
CA TYR A 362 -16.88 0.31 14.15
C TYR A 362 -16.28 1.71 14.08
N LEU A 363 -14.98 1.83 14.31
CA LEU A 363 -14.28 3.10 14.19
C LEU A 363 -13.28 3.07 13.04
N GLU A 364 -13.60 3.81 11.99
CA GLU A 364 -12.68 4.13 10.89
C GLU A 364 -11.82 5.34 11.27
N ASP A 365 -10.50 5.16 11.28
CA ASP A 365 -9.54 6.21 11.72
C ASP A 365 -8.79 6.86 10.55
N GLU A 366 -8.55 6.15 9.47
CA GLU A 366 -7.89 6.68 8.28
C GLU A 366 -8.48 6.08 6.99
N TYR A 367 -8.59 6.89 5.97
CA TYR A 367 -8.97 6.48 4.61
C TYR A 367 -7.89 6.95 3.63
N GLY A 368 -7.58 6.14 2.61
CA GLY A 368 -6.63 6.52 1.59
C GLY A 368 -6.76 5.71 0.32
N ALA A 369 -6.12 6.21 -0.73
CA ALA A 369 -6.05 5.54 -2.03
C ALA A 369 -4.68 5.76 -2.69
N LYS A 370 -4.24 4.80 -3.51
CA LYS A 370 -2.99 4.90 -4.27
C LYS A 370 -3.05 4.04 -5.53
N LEU A 371 -2.38 4.50 -6.59
CA LEU A 371 -2.09 3.65 -7.74
C LEU A 371 -0.97 2.66 -7.40
N VAL A 372 -1.09 1.45 -7.96
CA VAL A 372 -0.11 0.37 -7.81
C VAL A 372 0.29 -0.10 -9.20
N PRO A 373 1.59 -0.17 -9.54
CA PRO A 373 2.02 -0.62 -10.85
C PRO A 373 1.90 -2.14 -10.99
N ASP A 374 1.33 -2.61 -12.10
CA ASP A 374 1.37 -4.03 -12.45
C ASP A 374 2.73 -4.38 -13.07
N GLY A 375 3.61 -4.92 -12.27
CA GLY A 375 4.97 -5.26 -12.71
C GLY A 375 5.03 -6.29 -13.84
N LYS A 376 3.95 -6.99 -14.15
CA LYS A 376 3.86 -7.88 -15.30
C LYS A 376 3.71 -7.10 -16.62
N ARG A 377 3.08 -5.91 -16.58
CA ARG A 377 2.76 -5.08 -17.75
C ARG A 377 3.60 -3.82 -17.84
N CYS A 378 4.05 -3.25 -16.72
CA CYS A 378 4.70 -1.95 -16.69
C CYS A 378 6.20 -1.99 -16.35
N ARG A 379 6.76 -3.16 -16.03
CA ARG A 379 8.18 -3.31 -15.72
C ARG A 379 9.06 -2.74 -16.83
N MET A 380 9.90 -1.78 -16.48
CA MET A 380 10.88 -1.23 -17.40
C MET A 380 11.88 -2.31 -17.83
N LYS A 381 11.98 -2.59 -19.13
CA LYS A 381 12.97 -3.52 -19.69
C LYS A 381 14.39 -2.99 -19.55
N LYS A 382 14.54 -1.65 -19.55
CA LYS A 382 15.78 -0.92 -19.35
C LYS A 382 15.56 0.03 -18.16
N PRO A 383 15.75 -0.43 -16.89
CA PRO A 383 15.47 0.37 -15.71
C PRO A 383 16.58 1.39 -15.41
N PHE A 384 17.08 2.03 -16.45
CA PHE A 384 18.08 3.09 -16.38
C PHE A 384 18.03 4.00 -17.61
N PHE A 385 18.51 5.20 -17.44
CA PHE A 385 18.74 6.17 -18.51
C PHE A 385 20.06 6.88 -18.24
N LYS A 386 21.10 6.56 -19.04
CA LYS A 386 22.47 7.06 -18.81
C LYS A 386 22.93 6.71 -17.37
N ASN A 387 23.28 7.71 -16.53
CA ASN A 387 23.67 7.54 -15.14
C ASN A 387 22.52 7.77 -14.13
N ILE A 388 21.29 7.51 -14.55
CA ILE A 388 20.09 7.52 -13.71
C ILE A 388 19.52 6.10 -13.66
N LEU A 389 19.33 5.54 -12.47
CA LEU A 389 18.71 4.24 -12.25
C LEU A 389 17.28 4.44 -11.71
N PHE A 390 16.33 3.61 -12.14
CA PHE A 390 14.94 3.61 -11.66
C PHE A 390 14.71 2.36 -10.81
N ILE A 391 14.07 2.52 -9.64
CA ILE A 391 13.85 1.44 -8.67
C ILE A 391 12.40 1.39 -8.19
N GLY A 392 11.97 0.22 -7.74
CA GLY A 392 10.62 0.00 -7.21
C GLY A 392 9.52 0.43 -8.18
N ASP A 393 8.51 1.11 -7.69
CA ASP A 393 7.37 1.55 -8.49
C ASP A 393 7.74 2.52 -9.61
N ALA A 394 8.81 3.31 -9.47
CA ALA A 394 9.29 4.19 -10.54
C ALA A 394 9.77 3.39 -11.77
N ALA A 395 10.27 2.18 -11.56
CA ALA A 395 10.63 1.23 -12.61
C ALA A 395 9.45 0.31 -13.00
N GLY A 396 8.25 0.52 -12.44
CA GLY A 396 7.08 -0.33 -12.68
C GLY A 396 7.23 -1.73 -12.08
N ARG A 397 7.85 -1.85 -10.93
CA ARG A 397 8.16 -3.14 -10.30
C ARG A 397 7.20 -3.43 -9.15
N GLY A 398 6.25 -4.31 -9.41
CA GLY A 398 5.35 -4.87 -8.40
C GLY A 398 5.09 -6.34 -8.73
N VAL A 399 5.13 -7.23 -7.75
CA VAL A 399 4.88 -8.66 -7.95
C VAL A 399 3.43 -8.97 -7.67
N PHE A 400 2.76 -9.58 -8.63
CA PHE A 400 1.41 -10.11 -8.49
C PHE A 400 1.47 -11.63 -8.66
N VAL A 401 1.37 -12.38 -7.58
CA VAL A 401 1.42 -13.85 -7.58
C VAL A 401 0.12 -14.37 -6.97
N GLY A 402 -0.81 -14.78 -7.83
CA GLY A 402 -2.17 -15.12 -7.39
C GLY A 402 -2.80 -13.92 -6.68
N PRO A 403 -3.36 -14.11 -5.48
CA PRO A 403 -3.96 -13.03 -4.71
C PRO A 403 -2.94 -12.15 -3.96
N ARG A 404 -1.64 -12.45 -4.06
CA ARG A 404 -0.57 -11.76 -3.34
C ARG A 404 0.01 -10.63 -4.17
N ILE A 405 0.10 -9.43 -3.57
CA ILE A 405 0.75 -8.25 -4.15
C ILE A 405 1.95 -7.89 -3.28
N GLU A 406 3.13 -7.76 -3.90
CA GLU A 406 4.36 -7.38 -3.24
C GLU A 406 4.96 -6.15 -3.92
N GLY A 407 5.23 -5.10 -3.17
CA GLY A 407 5.87 -3.88 -3.65
C GLY A 407 7.00 -3.43 -2.71
N ILE A 408 6.77 -3.46 -1.40
CA ILE A 408 7.72 -2.94 -0.40
C ILE A 408 9.05 -3.69 -0.47
N ASN A 409 9.03 -5.01 -0.37
CA ASN A 409 10.22 -5.87 -0.44
C ASN A 409 10.91 -5.85 -1.80
N VAL A 410 10.13 -5.73 -2.89
CA VAL A 410 10.68 -5.55 -4.25
C VAL A 410 11.45 -4.24 -4.35
N GLY A 411 10.89 -3.16 -3.82
CA GLY A 411 11.53 -1.86 -3.79
C GLY A 411 12.83 -1.88 -2.96
N ILE A 412 12.83 -2.56 -1.80
CA ILE A 412 14.03 -2.73 -0.97
C ILE A 412 15.12 -3.49 -1.73
N ASP A 413 14.78 -4.61 -2.40
CA ASP A 413 15.73 -5.38 -3.22
C ASP A 413 16.33 -4.54 -4.36
N ASP A 414 15.48 -3.80 -5.08
CA ASP A 414 15.92 -2.91 -6.14
C ASP A 414 16.85 -1.80 -5.61
N GLY A 415 16.53 -1.23 -4.44
CA GLY A 415 17.35 -0.22 -3.77
C GLY A 415 18.75 -0.73 -3.45
N VAL A 416 18.85 -1.94 -2.89
CA VAL A 416 20.14 -2.60 -2.60
C VAL A 416 20.93 -2.83 -3.88
N LYS A 417 20.31 -3.34 -4.95
CA LYS A 417 20.96 -3.60 -6.24
C LYS A 417 21.44 -2.33 -6.93
N ALA A 418 20.62 -1.28 -6.90
CA ALA A 418 21.00 0.03 -7.46
C ALA A 418 22.17 0.63 -6.69
N ALA A 419 22.15 0.57 -5.37
CA ALA A 419 23.25 1.02 -4.51
C ALA A 419 24.56 0.29 -4.81
N ASN A 420 24.52 -1.04 -4.97
CA ASN A 420 25.69 -1.85 -5.34
C ASN A 420 26.24 -1.45 -6.73
N ALA A 421 25.36 -1.21 -7.71
CA ALA A 421 25.75 -0.78 -9.04
C ALA A 421 26.40 0.61 -9.03
N VAL A 422 25.83 1.55 -8.29
CA VAL A 422 26.37 2.92 -8.16
C VAL A 422 27.70 2.91 -7.41
N ALA A 423 27.82 2.16 -6.30
CA ALA A 423 29.08 2.06 -5.56
C ALA A 423 30.21 1.52 -6.44
N ARG A 424 29.91 0.47 -7.23
CA ARG A 424 30.88 -0.07 -8.21
C ARG A 424 31.27 0.95 -9.29
N ALA A 425 30.31 1.76 -9.76
CA ALA A 425 30.59 2.82 -10.74
C ALA A 425 31.47 3.93 -10.14
N LEU A 426 31.24 4.29 -8.88
CA LEU A 426 32.08 5.25 -8.13
C LEU A 426 33.51 4.73 -7.96
N ASP A 427 33.70 3.46 -7.58
CA ASP A 427 35.02 2.86 -7.40
C ASP A 427 35.84 2.80 -8.70
N LYS A 428 35.17 2.63 -9.83
CA LYS A 428 35.79 2.61 -11.16
C LYS A 428 35.85 3.96 -11.84
N ASN A 429 35.21 4.97 -11.29
CA ASN A 429 34.92 6.25 -11.93
C ASN A 429 34.36 6.09 -13.34
N ASP A 430 33.44 5.09 -13.52
CA ASP A 430 32.83 4.78 -14.81
C ASP A 430 31.30 4.71 -14.66
N PHE A 431 30.64 5.77 -15.09
CA PHE A 431 29.18 5.93 -15.09
C PHE A 431 28.55 5.68 -16.48
N SER A 432 29.27 5.02 -17.37
CA SER A 432 28.74 4.62 -18.67
C SER A 432 27.53 3.69 -18.53
N GLU A 433 26.67 3.67 -19.54
CA GLU A 433 25.54 2.74 -19.57
C GLU A 433 25.97 1.27 -19.41
N ASN A 434 27.13 0.90 -19.92
CA ASN A 434 27.66 -0.46 -19.81
C ASN A 434 28.11 -0.79 -18.38
N SER A 435 28.80 0.12 -17.72
CA SER A 435 29.33 -0.11 -16.38
C SER A 435 28.27 0.01 -15.29
N LEU A 436 27.39 0.98 -15.37
CA LEU A 436 26.37 1.26 -14.37
C LEU A 436 25.02 0.62 -14.74
N GLY A 437 24.45 1.03 -15.89
CA GLY A 437 23.09 0.67 -16.26
C GLY A 437 22.89 -0.82 -16.58
N GLN A 438 23.76 -1.39 -17.43
CA GLN A 438 23.67 -2.81 -17.79
C GLN A 438 23.97 -3.72 -16.59
N TYR A 439 24.92 -3.33 -15.73
CA TYR A 439 25.19 -4.08 -14.49
C TYR A 439 23.98 -4.11 -13.59
N TYR A 440 23.33 -2.96 -13.36
CA TYR A 440 22.10 -2.87 -12.59
C TYR A 440 20.98 -3.69 -13.23
N SER A 441 20.71 -3.51 -14.51
CA SER A 441 19.67 -4.24 -15.25
C SER A 441 19.85 -5.75 -15.14
N LYS A 442 21.07 -6.25 -15.29
CA LYS A 442 21.39 -7.67 -15.12
C LYS A 442 21.07 -8.16 -13.70
N SER A 443 21.48 -7.42 -12.67
CA SER A 443 21.24 -7.80 -11.28
C SER A 443 19.74 -7.86 -10.95
N VAL A 444 18.93 -6.98 -11.56
CA VAL A 444 17.48 -6.96 -11.43
C VAL A 444 16.84 -8.15 -12.20
N GLU A 445 17.32 -8.47 -13.41
CA GLU A 445 16.82 -9.62 -14.18
C GLU A 445 17.10 -10.98 -13.48
N GLU A 446 18.21 -11.08 -12.77
CA GLU A 446 18.59 -12.26 -11.99
C GLU A 446 17.84 -12.37 -10.65
N SER A 447 17.08 -11.35 -10.26
CA SER A 447 16.29 -11.33 -9.03
C SER A 447 15.19 -12.39 -9.02
N GLN A 448 14.95 -12.99 -7.84
CA GLN A 448 13.81 -13.88 -7.63
C GLN A 448 12.48 -13.18 -7.91
N PHE A 449 12.38 -11.88 -7.58
CA PHE A 449 11.18 -11.07 -7.86
C PHE A 449 10.90 -10.96 -9.36
N THR A 450 11.93 -10.80 -10.20
CA THR A 450 11.74 -10.82 -11.66
C THR A 450 11.27 -12.18 -12.14
N THR A 451 11.79 -13.27 -11.57
CA THR A 451 11.31 -14.62 -11.86
C THR A 451 9.84 -14.78 -11.48
N ASP A 452 9.42 -14.32 -10.30
CA ASP A 452 8.03 -14.39 -9.84
C ASP A 452 7.07 -13.56 -10.71
N MET A 453 7.54 -12.44 -11.25
CA MET A 453 6.76 -11.63 -12.20
C MET A 453 6.58 -12.26 -13.58
N THR A 454 7.54 -13.07 -14.02
CA THR A 454 7.65 -13.48 -15.44
C THR A 454 7.49 -14.97 -15.67
N LYS A 455 7.52 -15.79 -14.64
CA LYS A 455 7.49 -17.27 -14.76
C LYS A 455 6.51 -17.88 -13.77
N ILE A 456 5.93 -19.01 -14.18
CA ILE A 456 5.12 -19.86 -13.32
C ILE A 456 6.04 -20.81 -12.56
N ASP A 457 6.02 -20.73 -11.23
CA ASP A 457 6.72 -21.68 -10.36
C ASP A 457 5.92 -22.98 -10.24
N LYS A 458 6.57 -24.13 -10.52
CA LYS A 458 5.94 -25.45 -10.53
C LYS A 458 5.49 -25.89 -9.14
N ASP A 459 6.32 -25.64 -8.15
CA ASP A 459 6.06 -26.12 -6.79
C ASP A 459 5.04 -25.24 -6.07
N TYR A 460 5.10 -23.92 -6.27
CA TYR A 460 4.04 -23.01 -5.82
C TYR A 460 2.67 -23.39 -6.41
N LEU A 461 2.62 -23.64 -7.73
CA LEU A 461 1.41 -24.07 -8.39
C LEU A 461 0.88 -25.40 -7.81
N LYS A 462 1.77 -26.33 -7.48
CA LYS A 462 1.39 -27.59 -6.82
C LYS A 462 0.70 -27.34 -5.48
N ILE A 463 1.31 -26.53 -4.61
CA ILE A 463 0.77 -26.21 -3.29
C ILE A 463 -0.59 -25.49 -3.41
N PHE A 464 -0.71 -24.56 -4.36
CA PHE A 464 -1.98 -23.89 -4.67
C PHE A 464 -3.06 -24.88 -5.12
N LEU A 465 -2.72 -25.82 -6.01
CA LEU A 465 -3.65 -26.86 -6.48
C LEU A 465 -4.01 -27.86 -5.38
N ASP A 466 -3.09 -28.15 -4.46
CA ASP A 466 -3.36 -29.00 -3.30
C ASP A 466 -4.32 -28.28 -2.31
N ALA A 467 -4.16 -26.97 -2.12
CA ALA A 467 -5.11 -26.16 -1.34
C ALA A 467 -6.51 -26.10 -2.00
N ALA A 468 -6.54 -26.14 -3.35
CA ALA A 468 -7.76 -26.12 -4.14
C ALA A 468 -8.31 -27.51 -4.50
N LYS A 469 -7.81 -28.60 -3.90
CA LYS A 469 -8.15 -29.99 -4.26
C LYS A 469 -9.63 -30.33 -4.17
N ASP A 470 -10.33 -29.71 -3.22
CA ASP A 470 -11.76 -29.92 -2.95
C ASP A 470 -12.69 -29.10 -3.87
N VAL A 471 -12.10 -28.26 -4.75
CA VAL A 471 -12.86 -27.47 -5.72
C VAL A 471 -13.41 -28.38 -6.83
N PRO A 472 -14.75 -28.48 -7.01
CA PRO A 472 -15.34 -29.26 -8.08
C PRO A 472 -14.88 -28.81 -9.48
N LYS A 473 -14.56 -29.76 -10.35
CA LYS A 473 -14.01 -29.49 -11.69
C LYS A 473 -14.93 -28.69 -12.61
N ASP A 474 -16.24 -28.81 -12.41
CA ASP A 474 -17.28 -28.10 -13.16
C ASP A 474 -17.38 -26.62 -12.77
N ILE A 475 -16.90 -26.22 -11.57
CA ILE A 475 -16.85 -24.80 -11.15
C ILE A 475 -15.82 -24.04 -11.97
N ILE A 476 -14.69 -24.68 -12.27
CA ILE A 476 -13.57 -24.07 -12.98
C ILE A 476 -13.92 -23.85 -14.47
N GLY A 477 -15.00 -24.46 -14.94
CA GLY A 477 -15.57 -24.25 -16.27
C GLY A 477 -14.79 -24.88 -17.42
N ALA A 478 -15.44 -24.96 -18.60
CA ALA A 478 -14.88 -25.60 -19.80
C ALA A 478 -13.58 -24.95 -20.29
N ARG A 479 -13.39 -23.67 -20.01
CA ARG A 479 -12.23 -22.89 -20.48
C ARG A 479 -10.95 -23.22 -19.70
N TYR A 480 -11.05 -23.41 -18.38
CA TYR A 480 -9.91 -23.66 -17.48
C TYR A 480 -9.79 -25.12 -17.04
N GLY A 481 -10.88 -25.87 -17.09
CA GLY A 481 -10.94 -27.26 -16.65
C GLY A 481 -9.87 -28.15 -17.28
N PRO A 482 -9.67 -28.14 -18.61
CA PRO A 482 -8.63 -28.93 -19.27
C PRO A 482 -7.22 -28.55 -18.83
N ILE A 483 -6.92 -27.26 -18.70
CA ILE A 483 -5.61 -26.75 -18.30
C ILE A 483 -5.33 -27.14 -16.86
N LEU A 484 -6.26 -26.93 -15.93
CA LEU A 484 -6.09 -27.30 -14.53
C LEU A 484 -6.03 -28.81 -14.31
N LYS A 485 -6.79 -29.59 -15.08
CA LYS A 485 -6.68 -31.07 -15.08
C LYS A 485 -5.29 -31.53 -15.53
N MET A 486 -4.75 -30.92 -16.57
CA MET A 486 -3.39 -31.19 -17.05
C MET A 486 -2.34 -30.76 -16.01
N MET A 487 -2.54 -29.61 -15.36
CA MET A 487 -1.65 -29.10 -14.32
C MET A 487 -1.77 -29.85 -12.98
N SER A 488 -2.89 -30.52 -12.69
CA SER A 488 -3.08 -31.33 -11.49
C SER A 488 -2.39 -32.70 -11.56
N SER A 489 -2.05 -33.23 -12.76
CA SER A 489 -1.32 -34.48 -12.90
C SER A 489 0.20 -34.26 -12.74
N GLY A 490 0.87 -35.10 -11.91
CA GLY A 490 2.27 -34.91 -11.55
C GLY A 490 3.24 -34.83 -12.75
N THR A 491 3.06 -35.75 -13.74
CA THR A 491 3.91 -35.80 -14.94
C THR A 491 3.59 -34.69 -15.94
N MET A 492 2.31 -34.40 -16.16
CA MET A 492 1.88 -33.41 -17.14
C MET A 492 2.07 -31.98 -16.63
N ARG A 493 2.06 -31.74 -15.31
CA ARG A 493 2.30 -30.44 -14.70
C ARG A 493 3.63 -29.82 -15.14
N GLY A 494 4.71 -30.59 -15.05
CA GLY A 494 6.05 -30.13 -15.45
C GLY A 494 6.12 -29.72 -16.93
N ILE A 495 5.44 -30.47 -17.80
CA ILE A 495 5.36 -30.18 -19.23
C ILE A 495 4.50 -28.91 -19.46
N ALA A 496 3.35 -28.81 -18.81
CA ALA A 496 2.45 -27.67 -18.92
C ALA A 496 3.11 -26.37 -18.46
N VAL A 497 3.81 -26.39 -17.33
CA VAL A 497 4.54 -25.21 -16.81
C VAL A 497 5.70 -24.82 -17.74
N LYS A 498 6.46 -25.79 -18.26
CA LYS A 498 7.51 -25.51 -19.25
C LYS A 498 6.94 -24.88 -20.51
N PHE A 499 5.84 -25.42 -21.03
CA PHE A 499 5.18 -24.89 -22.22
C PHE A 499 4.61 -23.48 -21.98
N ALA A 500 3.98 -23.26 -20.85
CA ALA A 500 3.47 -21.93 -20.46
C ALA A 500 4.61 -20.90 -20.34
N ASN A 501 5.74 -21.29 -19.76
CA ASN A 501 6.91 -20.40 -19.64
C ASN A 501 7.62 -20.18 -21.00
N ILE A 502 7.53 -21.12 -21.95
CA ILE A 502 8.02 -20.95 -23.33
C ILE A 502 7.11 -20.01 -24.13
N LEU A 503 5.78 -20.15 -23.99
CA LEU A 503 4.81 -19.25 -24.63
C LEU A 503 4.93 -17.80 -24.14
N GLY A 504 5.49 -17.60 -22.98
CA GLY A 504 5.60 -16.33 -22.27
C GLY A 504 4.39 -16.06 -21.37
N TYR A 505 4.66 -15.71 -20.14
CA TYR A 505 3.68 -15.43 -19.11
C TYR A 505 2.68 -14.32 -19.53
N GLU A 506 3.15 -13.32 -20.28
CA GLU A 506 2.35 -12.20 -20.80
C GLU A 506 1.16 -12.66 -21.65
N LYS A 507 1.27 -13.79 -22.38
CA LYS A 507 0.17 -14.34 -23.17
C LYS A 507 -0.93 -15.02 -22.34
N LEU A 508 -0.61 -15.40 -21.11
CA LEU A 508 -1.56 -16.02 -20.17
C LEU A 508 -2.27 -14.98 -19.29
N LEU A 509 -1.72 -13.77 -19.16
CA LEU A 509 -2.28 -12.72 -18.33
C LEU A 509 -3.76 -12.40 -18.61
N PRO A 510 -4.21 -12.22 -19.88
CA PRO A 510 -5.62 -11.90 -20.13
C PRO A 510 -6.58 -13.01 -19.68
N MET A 511 -6.08 -14.23 -19.56
CA MET A 511 -6.84 -15.38 -19.08
C MET A 511 -6.85 -15.43 -17.54
N MET A 512 -5.70 -15.14 -16.92
CA MET A 512 -5.55 -15.17 -15.47
C MET A 512 -6.19 -13.95 -14.79
N GLU A 513 -6.18 -12.81 -15.46
CA GLU A 513 -6.73 -11.53 -14.99
C GLU A 513 -8.02 -11.20 -15.75
N SER A 514 -9.05 -11.98 -15.52
CA SER A 514 -10.35 -11.85 -16.16
C SER A 514 -11.48 -11.80 -15.13
N GLU A 515 -12.62 -11.30 -15.53
CA GLU A 515 -13.85 -11.34 -14.73
C GLU A 515 -14.19 -12.78 -14.30
N ASP A 516 -13.93 -13.78 -15.15
CA ASP A 516 -14.14 -15.18 -14.79
C ASP A 516 -13.31 -15.59 -13.57
N THR A 517 -12.04 -15.15 -13.50
CA THR A 517 -11.10 -15.50 -12.41
C THR A 517 -11.40 -14.77 -11.11
N TYR A 518 -11.70 -13.48 -11.16
CA TYR A 518 -11.88 -12.67 -9.96
C TYR A 518 -13.32 -12.59 -9.46
N VAL A 519 -14.31 -12.85 -10.33
CA VAL A 519 -15.73 -12.72 -10.01
C VAL A 519 -16.47 -14.04 -10.12
N LYS A 520 -16.58 -14.60 -11.33
CA LYS A 520 -17.51 -15.72 -11.60
C LYS A 520 -17.11 -17.04 -10.96
N ILE A 521 -15.81 -17.40 -11.00
CA ILE A 521 -15.32 -18.63 -10.37
C ILE A 521 -15.48 -18.55 -8.85
N PRO A 522 -15.02 -17.48 -8.15
CA PRO A 522 -15.26 -17.32 -6.73
C PRO A 522 -16.76 -17.37 -6.35
N MET A 523 -17.64 -16.68 -7.08
CA MET A 523 -19.08 -16.74 -6.82
C MET A 523 -19.62 -18.18 -6.89
N ARG A 524 -19.29 -18.93 -7.93
CA ARG A 524 -19.70 -20.33 -8.07
C ARG A 524 -19.15 -21.22 -6.96
N LEU A 525 -17.90 -20.96 -6.51
CA LEU A 525 -17.32 -21.64 -5.36
C LEU A 525 -18.12 -21.38 -4.08
N ALA A 526 -18.44 -20.11 -3.81
CA ALA A 526 -19.24 -19.75 -2.65
C ALA A 526 -20.65 -20.36 -2.74
N GLU A 527 -21.32 -20.33 -3.89
CA GLU A 527 -22.65 -20.89 -4.08
C GLU A 527 -22.70 -22.40 -3.82
N LYS A 528 -21.69 -23.16 -4.30
CA LYS A 528 -21.66 -24.63 -4.21
C LYS A 528 -21.09 -25.17 -2.90
N LEU A 529 -20.02 -24.59 -2.41
CA LEU A 529 -19.24 -25.09 -1.28
C LEU A 529 -19.30 -24.19 -0.06
N GLY A 530 -19.78 -22.95 -0.24
CA GLY A 530 -19.82 -21.95 0.82
C GLY A 530 -20.83 -22.27 1.90
N LYS A 531 -20.52 -21.84 3.11
CA LYS A 531 -21.44 -21.82 4.23
C LYS A 531 -22.15 -20.47 4.23
N THR A 532 -23.42 -20.46 4.63
CA THR A 532 -24.15 -19.23 4.88
C THR A 532 -23.55 -18.51 6.08
N PHE A 533 -23.23 -17.26 5.90
CA PHE A 533 -22.73 -16.37 6.94
C PHE A 533 -23.73 -15.24 7.13
N SER A 534 -24.25 -15.07 8.32
CA SER A 534 -25.17 -13.98 8.64
C SER A 534 -24.64 -13.17 9.81
N SER A 535 -24.76 -11.87 9.71
CA SER A 535 -24.52 -10.95 10.81
C SER A 535 -25.81 -10.23 11.16
N SER A 536 -26.10 -10.09 12.43
CA SER A 536 -27.18 -9.23 12.93
C SER A 536 -26.75 -7.76 12.97
N TYR A 537 -25.45 -7.51 12.79
CA TYR A 537 -24.84 -6.19 12.79
C TYR A 537 -24.67 -5.68 11.35
N SER A 538 -25.01 -4.41 11.14
CA SER A 538 -24.76 -3.68 9.90
C SER A 538 -24.00 -2.40 10.24
N PRO A 539 -22.77 -2.20 9.72
CA PRO A 539 -21.94 -1.06 10.04
C PRO A 539 -22.53 0.27 9.54
N SER A 540 -22.36 1.32 10.33
CA SER A 540 -22.70 2.70 9.93
C SER A 540 -21.59 3.27 9.06
N ILE A 541 -21.70 3.09 7.74
CA ILE A 541 -20.66 3.50 6.80
C ILE A 541 -20.54 5.04 6.75
N PRO A 542 -19.35 5.62 7.02
CA PRO A 542 -19.12 7.05 6.87
C PRO A 542 -19.29 7.50 5.41
N SER A 543 -19.80 8.71 5.20
CA SER A 543 -19.75 9.30 3.86
C SER A 543 -18.30 9.61 3.45
N ILE A 544 -18.05 9.76 2.15
CA ILE A 544 -16.71 10.15 1.70
C ILE A 544 -16.28 11.52 2.29
N ALA A 545 -17.22 12.43 2.48
CA ALA A 545 -16.93 13.72 3.12
C ALA A 545 -16.52 13.56 4.59
N ASP A 546 -17.14 12.62 5.33
CA ASP A 546 -16.73 12.32 6.72
C ASP A 546 -15.35 11.68 6.76
N ARG A 547 -15.04 10.79 5.81
CA ARG A 547 -13.71 10.17 5.68
C ARG A 547 -12.63 11.21 5.43
N ILE A 548 -12.83 12.08 4.45
CA ILE A 548 -11.88 13.15 4.12
C ILE A 548 -11.71 14.14 5.30
N ALA A 549 -12.80 14.49 5.98
CA ALA A 549 -12.76 15.42 7.12
C ALA A 549 -11.99 14.85 8.35
N ASN A 550 -11.80 13.54 8.42
CA ASN A 550 -11.04 12.90 9.50
C ASN A 550 -9.54 12.77 9.20
N LEU A 551 -9.11 13.10 7.96
CA LEU A 551 -7.71 13.03 7.57
C LEU A 551 -6.90 14.21 8.09
N ASP A 552 -5.60 13.99 8.31
CA ASP A 552 -4.65 15.06 8.57
C ASP A 552 -4.25 15.69 7.22
N TYR A 553 -4.84 16.83 6.92
CA TYR A 553 -4.68 17.53 5.66
C TYR A 553 -4.27 19.00 5.90
N ASN A 554 -3.14 19.38 5.34
CA ASN A 554 -2.69 20.75 5.33
C ASN A 554 -3.02 21.38 3.97
N ASP A 555 -3.83 22.44 4.02
CA ASP A 555 -4.24 23.16 2.82
C ASP A 555 -3.03 23.69 2.02
N ASP A 556 -3.09 23.52 0.70
CA ASP A 556 -2.12 24.08 -0.23
C ASP A 556 -2.79 25.21 -1.02
N SER A 557 -2.36 26.45 -0.77
CA SER A 557 -2.80 27.61 -1.54
C SER A 557 -2.43 27.52 -3.02
N LEU A 558 -1.48 26.61 -3.38
CA LEU A 558 -1.10 26.32 -4.74
C LEU A 558 -1.62 24.95 -5.14
N ALA A 559 -2.57 24.88 -6.06
CA ALA A 559 -3.08 23.63 -6.57
C ALA A 559 -1.94 22.76 -7.14
N HIS A 560 -1.72 21.60 -6.53
CA HIS A 560 -0.74 20.59 -7.00
C HIS A 560 -1.26 19.78 -8.20
N ILE A 561 -2.47 20.07 -8.67
CA ILE A 561 -3.10 19.41 -9.82
C ILE A 561 -3.67 20.49 -10.76
N LYS A 562 -3.32 20.39 -12.05
CA LYS A 562 -3.91 21.22 -13.09
C LYS A 562 -4.54 20.31 -14.14
N VAL A 563 -5.82 20.48 -14.40
CA VAL A 563 -6.52 19.74 -15.46
C VAL A 563 -6.06 20.24 -16.83
N LEU A 564 -5.50 19.35 -17.65
CA LEU A 564 -4.98 19.70 -18.97
C LEU A 564 -6.06 19.68 -20.05
N ASN A 565 -6.98 18.72 -19.98
CA ASN A 565 -8.07 18.54 -20.94
C ASN A 565 -9.44 18.40 -20.23
N PRO A 566 -10.07 19.51 -19.81
CA PRO A 566 -11.25 19.47 -18.96
C PRO A 566 -12.51 18.91 -19.63
N THR A 567 -12.49 18.68 -20.95
CA THR A 567 -13.65 18.14 -21.71
C THR A 567 -13.45 16.70 -22.15
N SER A 568 -12.32 16.07 -21.82
CA SER A 568 -12.04 14.70 -22.24
C SER A 568 -12.95 13.69 -21.55
N GLU A 569 -13.20 12.58 -22.22
CA GLU A 569 -13.95 11.45 -21.66
C GLU A 569 -13.24 10.83 -20.45
N TYR A 570 -11.91 10.86 -20.42
CA TYR A 570 -11.14 10.43 -19.26
C TYR A 570 -11.43 11.31 -18.04
N MET A 571 -11.35 12.63 -18.20
CA MET A 571 -11.61 13.55 -17.10
C MET A 571 -13.07 13.51 -16.63
N LYS A 572 -14.04 13.31 -17.52
CA LYS A 572 -15.44 13.08 -17.13
C LYS A 572 -15.60 11.84 -16.25
N LYS A 573 -14.85 10.78 -16.52
CA LYS A 573 -14.83 9.60 -15.66
C LYS A 573 -14.20 9.89 -14.29
N MET A 574 -13.28 10.84 -14.17
CA MET A 574 -12.66 11.21 -12.88
C MET A 574 -13.68 11.81 -11.89
N VAL A 575 -14.80 12.37 -12.36
CA VAL A 575 -15.91 12.81 -11.48
C VAL A 575 -16.44 11.62 -10.64
N ILE A 576 -16.39 10.40 -11.21
CA ILE A 576 -16.80 9.16 -10.52
C ILE A 576 -15.59 8.48 -9.86
N LEU A 577 -14.49 8.36 -10.60
CA LEU A 577 -13.34 7.52 -10.22
C LEU A 577 -12.37 8.18 -9.23
N CYS A 578 -12.53 9.48 -8.95
CA CYS A 578 -11.72 10.11 -7.92
C CYS A 578 -12.11 9.57 -6.53
N PRO A 579 -11.19 8.88 -5.81
CA PRO A 579 -11.51 8.29 -4.52
C PRO A 579 -11.83 9.32 -3.43
N ALA A 580 -11.51 10.59 -3.65
CA ALA A 580 -11.78 11.71 -2.73
C ALA A 580 -12.86 12.69 -3.24
N LYS A 581 -13.50 12.38 -4.37
CA LYS A 581 -14.51 13.27 -5.00
C LYS A 581 -14.04 14.71 -5.27
N CYS A 582 -12.79 14.88 -5.66
CA CYS A 582 -12.24 16.20 -5.95
C CYS A 582 -12.74 16.82 -7.26
N TYR A 583 -13.45 16.07 -8.10
CA TYR A 583 -13.88 16.52 -9.43
C TYR A 583 -15.39 16.72 -9.51
N THR A 584 -15.80 17.81 -10.17
CA THR A 584 -17.19 18.12 -10.52
C THR A 584 -17.27 18.48 -12.00
N GLU A 585 -18.44 18.31 -12.62
CA GLU A 585 -18.69 18.74 -13.99
C GLU A 585 -19.59 19.99 -13.99
N GLU A 586 -19.14 21.08 -14.59
CA GLU A 586 -19.87 22.31 -14.76
C GLU A 586 -19.79 22.78 -16.21
N SER A 587 -20.93 23.05 -16.84
CA SER A 587 -20.99 23.53 -18.23
C SER A 587 -20.15 22.68 -19.21
N ASN A 588 -20.23 21.35 -19.08
CA ASN A 588 -19.49 20.36 -19.90
C ASN A 588 -17.94 20.43 -19.73
N LYS A 589 -17.47 21.00 -18.63
CA LYS A 589 -16.05 21.03 -18.26
C LYS A 589 -15.87 20.43 -16.89
N VAL A 590 -14.81 19.64 -16.72
CA VAL A 590 -14.42 19.10 -15.43
C VAL A 590 -13.53 20.09 -14.70
N ILE A 591 -13.92 20.43 -13.49
CA ILE A 591 -13.16 21.28 -12.57
C ILE A 591 -12.74 20.49 -11.35
N ILE A 592 -11.67 20.94 -10.69
CA ILE A 592 -11.11 20.27 -9.51
C ILE A 592 -11.21 21.20 -8.29
N GLN A 593 -11.54 20.59 -7.14
CA GLN A 593 -11.35 21.11 -5.79
C GLN A 593 -10.32 20.21 -5.10
N HIS A 594 -9.07 20.67 -5.03
CA HIS A 594 -7.94 19.83 -4.63
C HIS A 594 -7.77 19.67 -3.11
N GLU A 595 -8.50 20.45 -2.30
CA GLU A 595 -8.36 20.51 -0.85
C GLU A 595 -8.69 19.20 -0.12
N GLY A 596 -9.36 18.27 -0.77
CA GLY A 596 -9.61 16.93 -0.21
C GLY A 596 -8.80 15.83 -0.87
N CYS A 597 -7.80 16.16 -1.69
CA CYS A 597 -7.05 15.21 -2.48
C CYS A 597 -6.23 14.26 -1.60
N VAL A 598 -6.41 12.95 -1.78
CA VAL A 598 -5.68 11.88 -1.07
C VAL A 598 -4.39 11.45 -1.78
N ASP A 599 -3.87 12.26 -2.69
CA ASP A 599 -2.60 12.06 -3.39
C ASP A 599 -2.45 10.68 -4.06
N CYS A 600 -3.55 10.14 -4.61
CA CYS A 600 -3.56 8.80 -5.20
C CYS A 600 -2.93 8.71 -6.59
N GLY A 601 -2.91 9.81 -7.36
CA GLY A 601 -2.38 9.87 -8.72
C GLY A 601 -3.31 9.35 -9.82
N THR A 602 -4.55 8.94 -9.52
CA THR A 602 -5.51 8.36 -10.50
C THR A 602 -5.75 9.27 -11.70
N CYS A 603 -5.79 10.58 -11.49
CA CYS A 603 -6.01 11.58 -12.53
C CYS A 603 -4.76 11.96 -13.35
N SER A 604 -3.59 11.43 -13.01
CA SER A 604 -2.30 11.86 -13.58
C SER A 604 -2.20 11.76 -15.11
N GLN A 605 -3.03 10.95 -15.77
CA GLN A 605 -2.99 10.76 -17.22
C GLN A 605 -3.31 12.04 -18.02
N GLU A 606 -4.26 12.86 -17.53
CA GLU A 606 -4.70 14.09 -18.21
C GLU A 606 -4.67 15.31 -17.30
N THR A 607 -3.81 15.24 -16.26
CA THR A 607 -3.52 16.37 -15.38
C THR A 607 -2.01 16.58 -15.27
N ASP A 608 -1.62 17.78 -14.91
CA ASP A 608 -0.26 18.08 -14.43
C ASP A 608 -0.22 17.81 -12.92
N TRP A 609 -0.49 16.53 -12.57
CA TRP A 609 -0.46 16.09 -11.19
C TRP A 609 0.98 16.01 -10.69
N LYS A 610 1.19 16.52 -9.49
CA LYS A 610 2.46 16.44 -8.75
C LYS A 610 2.19 16.12 -7.29
N HIS A 611 3.21 15.66 -6.58
CA HIS A 611 3.08 15.54 -5.14
C HIS A 611 2.92 16.92 -4.49
N PRO A 612 2.02 17.05 -3.49
CA PRO A 612 1.96 18.27 -2.67
C PRO A 612 3.31 18.53 -2.00
N ARG A 613 3.71 19.81 -1.96
CA ARG A 613 5.05 20.19 -1.48
C ARG A 613 5.10 20.30 0.06
N GLY A 614 6.20 19.82 0.63
CA GLY A 614 6.48 19.97 2.06
C GLY A 614 5.39 19.37 2.95
N GLU A 615 4.84 20.17 3.85
CA GLU A 615 3.75 19.75 4.76
C GLU A 615 2.37 19.73 4.09
N LYS A 616 2.25 20.22 2.85
CA LYS A 616 0.99 20.41 2.16
C LYS A 616 0.34 19.10 1.73
N GLY A 617 -0.99 19.15 1.53
CA GLY A 617 -1.81 18.01 1.16
C GLY A 617 -1.99 16.99 2.28
N ILE A 618 -2.30 15.76 1.92
CA ILE A 618 -2.56 14.66 2.85
C ILE A 618 -1.30 14.25 3.61
N ASN A 619 -1.44 13.97 4.91
CA ASN A 619 -0.43 13.34 5.75
C ASN A 619 -1.04 12.10 6.40
N TYR A 620 -0.65 10.92 5.93
CA TYR A 620 -1.13 9.66 6.47
C TYR A 620 -0.52 9.38 7.85
N LYS A 621 -1.35 8.97 8.79
CA LYS A 621 -0.93 8.56 10.14
C LYS A 621 -0.40 7.12 10.14
N TYR A 622 -1.05 6.26 9.36
CA TYR A 622 -0.76 4.82 9.28
C TYR A 622 -0.10 4.46 7.94
N GLY A 623 -0.63 4.95 6.85
CA GLY A 623 -0.09 4.78 5.50
C GLY A 623 -0.23 3.41 4.84
#